data_fe988e8b578fb706ccb3855fc79da7e1
#
_entry.id   fe988e8b578fb706ccb3855fc79da7e1
#
_cell.length_a   1.000
_cell.length_b   1.000
_cell.length_c   1.000
_cell.angle_alpha   90.00
_cell.angle_beta   90.00
_cell.angle_gamma   90.00
#
_symmetry.space_group_name_H-M   'P 1'
#
loop_
_entity.id
_entity.type
_entity.pdbx_description
1 polymer ?
#
loop_
_entity_poly.entity_id
_entity_poly.type
_entity_poly.pdbx_seq_one_letter_code
_entity_poly.pdbx_strand_id
1 'polypeptide(L)'
;NAWKMVNFDTDAVLLAIRIATYGETMDINYRVPVTNEEMSHTVNLPALLEDLARVDIVDEAKTKSGFKVKLAPLDYKSLTQVQTAQFEQQKIYATVNNSTMSENEKSTQFVKSFKILNNINFSMLVDSIVEITTPDGHTVADKDQIKEFCNNCDAKVINEIQDELSKIRSQAQ
;
A
#
# COMPACT_ATOMS: atom_id res chain seq x y z
N ASN A 1 -2.12 19.45 2.24
CA ASN A 1 -0.80 18.85 2.42
C ASN A 1 -0.70 17.63 1.52
N ALA A 2 0.12 17.69 0.47
CA ALA A 2 0.26 16.63 -0.53
C ALA A 2 0.57 15.24 0.07
N TRP A 3 1.29 15.18 1.19
CA TRP A 3 1.59 13.92 1.89
C TRP A 3 0.37 13.18 2.44
N LYS A 4 -0.72 13.91 2.70
CA LYS A 4 -2.00 13.36 3.20
C LYS A 4 -3.05 13.24 2.10
N MET A 5 -2.68 13.51 0.85
CA MET A 5 -3.58 13.33 -0.28
C MET A 5 -3.68 11.84 -0.58
N VAL A 6 -4.89 11.39 -0.82
CA VAL A 6 -5.15 10.01 -1.28
C VAL A 6 -4.41 9.78 -2.58
N ASN A 7 -3.85 8.59 -2.78
CA ASN A 7 -3.05 8.30 -3.96
C ASN A 7 -3.80 8.54 -5.27
N PHE A 8 -5.07 8.14 -5.37
CA PHE A 8 -5.91 8.37 -6.55
C PHE A 8 -6.12 9.86 -6.83
N ASP A 9 -6.30 10.69 -5.80
CA ASP A 9 -6.40 12.14 -5.95
C ASP A 9 -5.07 12.72 -6.43
N THR A 10 -3.95 12.19 -5.94
CA THR A 10 -2.61 12.60 -6.39
C THR A 10 -2.41 12.26 -7.86
N ASP A 11 -2.77 11.06 -8.28
CA ASP A 11 -2.67 10.61 -9.67
C ASP A 11 -3.59 11.43 -10.57
N ALA A 12 -4.83 11.72 -10.14
CA ALA A 12 -5.75 12.58 -10.86
C ALA A 12 -5.21 14.01 -11.04
N VAL A 13 -4.61 14.59 -9.99
CA VAL A 13 -3.98 15.92 -10.07
C VAL A 13 -2.79 15.92 -11.01
N LEU A 14 -1.92 14.92 -10.95
CA LEU A 14 -0.77 14.79 -11.85
C LEU A 14 -1.22 14.62 -13.30
N LEU A 15 -2.27 13.84 -13.53
CA LEU A 15 -2.86 13.64 -14.85
C LEU A 15 -3.47 14.94 -15.39
N ALA A 16 -4.21 15.68 -14.55
CA ALA A 16 -4.78 16.97 -14.92
C ALA A 16 -3.68 18.00 -15.28
N ILE A 17 -2.59 18.05 -14.51
CA ILE A 17 -1.42 18.89 -14.81
C ILE A 17 -0.81 18.48 -16.16
N ARG A 18 -0.66 17.17 -16.39
CA ARG A 18 -0.10 16.65 -17.65
C ARG A 18 -0.96 17.04 -18.85
N ILE A 19 -2.30 16.90 -18.73
CA ILE A 19 -3.26 17.32 -19.77
C ILE A 19 -3.12 18.81 -20.05
N ALA A 20 -3.11 19.63 -19.02
CA ALA A 20 -3.02 21.10 -19.16
C ALA A 20 -1.70 21.58 -19.78
N THR A 21 -0.61 20.84 -19.58
CA THR A 21 0.73 21.28 -20.05
C THR A 21 1.14 20.70 -21.39
N TYR A 22 0.72 19.48 -21.71
CA TYR A 22 1.22 18.74 -22.87
C TYR A 22 0.11 18.16 -23.76
N GLY A 23 -1.18 18.39 -23.41
CA GLY A 23 -2.33 17.94 -24.18
C GLY A 23 -2.92 16.62 -23.72
N GLU A 24 -3.99 16.20 -24.38
CA GLU A 24 -4.92 15.15 -23.96
C GLU A 24 -4.44 13.71 -24.25
N THR A 25 -3.33 13.58 -24.97
CA THR A 25 -2.80 12.27 -25.36
C THR A 25 -1.37 12.07 -24.90
N MET A 26 -1.00 10.81 -24.69
CA MET A 26 0.37 10.41 -24.39
C MET A 26 0.73 9.13 -25.13
N ASP A 27 1.82 9.16 -25.90
CA ASP A 27 2.35 7.98 -26.55
C ASP A 27 3.28 7.21 -25.60
N ILE A 28 3.01 5.92 -25.43
CA ILE A 28 3.83 5.00 -24.64
C ILE A 28 4.47 4.02 -25.62
N ASN A 29 5.80 4.05 -25.69
CA ASN A 29 6.57 3.08 -26.43
C ASN A 29 6.98 1.94 -25.51
N TYR A 30 6.70 0.73 -25.91
CA TYR A 30 7.04 -0.47 -25.18
C TYR A 30 7.51 -1.58 -26.11
N ARG A 31 8.28 -2.51 -25.55
CA ARG A 31 8.78 -3.69 -26.28
C ARG A 31 8.01 -4.92 -25.82
N VAL A 32 7.43 -5.63 -26.78
CA VAL A 32 6.68 -6.86 -26.50
C VAL A 32 7.66 -7.94 -26.02
N PRO A 33 7.49 -8.53 -24.82
CA PRO A 33 8.45 -9.46 -24.24
C PRO A 33 8.69 -10.73 -25.05
N VAL A 34 7.69 -11.17 -25.80
CA VAL A 34 7.73 -12.44 -26.58
C VAL A 34 8.38 -12.25 -27.97
N THR A 35 7.97 -11.17 -28.67
CA THR A 35 8.42 -10.93 -30.07
C THR A 35 9.60 -9.97 -30.15
N ASN A 36 9.90 -9.26 -29.05
CA ASN A 36 10.91 -8.20 -28.97
C ASN A 36 10.66 -7.01 -29.93
N GLU A 37 9.44 -6.91 -30.47
CA GLU A 37 9.01 -5.81 -31.35
C GLU A 37 8.73 -4.54 -30.53
N GLU A 38 9.11 -3.40 -31.08
CA GLU A 38 8.75 -2.09 -30.52
C GLU A 38 7.35 -1.71 -30.99
N MET A 39 6.49 -1.41 -30.02
CA MET A 39 5.12 -0.94 -30.28
C MET A 39 4.89 0.41 -29.59
N SER A 40 4.04 1.22 -30.20
CA SER A 40 3.55 2.47 -29.60
C SER A 40 2.06 2.37 -29.37
N HIS A 41 1.62 2.87 -28.21
CA HIS A 41 0.21 2.98 -27.85
C HIS A 41 -0.09 4.41 -27.41
N THR A 42 -1.11 5.02 -28.02
CA THR A 42 -1.58 6.35 -27.64
C THR A 42 -2.66 6.24 -26.56
N VAL A 43 -2.39 6.77 -25.40
CA VAL A 43 -3.31 6.80 -24.25
C VAL A 43 -4.13 8.09 -24.29
N ASN A 44 -5.45 7.97 -24.14
CA ASN A 44 -6.35 9.09 -23.93
C ASN A 44 -6.39 9.45 -22.45
N LEU A 45 -5.76 10.55 -22.06
CA LEU A 45 -5.61 10.97 -20.67
C LEU A 45 -6.93 11.43 -20.02
N PRO A 46 -7.85 12.17 -20.70
CA PRO A 46 -9.18 12.45 -20.18
C PRO A 46 -9.98 11.19 -19.82
N ALA A 47 -9.96 10.16 -20.68
CA ALA A 47 -10.63 8.91 -20.38
C ALA A 47 -10.05 8.22 -19.13
N LEU A 48 -8.73 8.21 -19.00
CA LEU A 48 -8.06 7.68 -17.81
C LEU A 48 -8.44 8.47 -16.55
N LEU A 49 -8.57 9.80 -16.64
CA LEU A 49 -9.01 10.65 -15.53
C LEU A 49 -10.46 10.35 -15.12
N GLU A 50 -11.35 10.09 -16.08
CA GLU A 50 -12.72 9.66 -15.79
C GLU A 50 -12.77 8.29 -15.12
N ASP A 51 -11.92 7.35 -15.53
CA ASP A 51 -11.82 6.02 -14.92
C ASP A 51 -11.34 6.12 -13.47
N LEU A 52 -10.35 6.97 -13.19
CA LEU A 52 -9.91 7.25 -11.82
C LEU A 52 -11.03 7.84 -10.94
N ALA A 53 -11.87 8.70 -11.51
CA ALA A 53 -13.00 9.31 -10.79
C ALA A 53 -14.14 8.32 -10.49
N ARG A 54 -14.18 7.17 -11.16
CA ARG A 54 -15.20 6.12 -10.98
C ARG A 54 -14.77 5.02 -10.01
N VAL A 55 -13.57 5.07 -9.45
CA VAL A 55 -13.09 4.05 -8.52
C VAL A 55 -13.91 4.13 -7.22
N ASP A 56 -14.75 3.13 -7.00
CA ASP A 56 -15.45 2.96 -5.72
C ASP A 56 -14.48 2.39 -4.68
N ILE A 57 -14.16 3.21 -3.71
CA ILE A 57 -13.29 2.82 -2.60
C ILE A 57 -14.13 2.09 -1.56
N VAL A 58 -13.93 0.77 -1.43
CA VAL A 58 -14.47 0.01 -0.31
C VAL A 58 -13.71 0.42 0.95
N ASP A 59 -14.41 1.03 1.89
CA ASP A 59 -13.81 1.57 3.12
C ASP A 59 -14.13 0.74 4.37
N GLU A 60 -14.95 -0.31 4.26
CA GLU A 60 -15.33 -1.17 5.39
C GLU A 60 -15.01 -2.64 5.11
N ALA A 61 -14.29 -3.25 6.03
CA ALA A 61 -14.00 -4.68 6.06
C ALA A 61 -14.69 -5.35 7.25
N LYS A 62 -15.18 -6.58 7.04
CA LYS A 62 -15.75 -7.43 8.11
C LYS A 62 -14.89 -8.67 8.28
N THR A 63 -14.33 -8.84 9.47
CA THR A 63 -13.55 -10.02 9.79
C THR A 63 -14.46 -11.21 10.15
N LYS A 64 -13.93 -12.42 9.99
CA LYS A 64 -14.63 -13.65 10.43
C LYS A 64 -14.85 -13.70 11.94
N SER A 65 -13.98 -13.03 12.69
CA SER A 65 -14.08 -12.86 14.14
C SER A 65 -15.13 -11.83 14.58
N GLY A 66 -15.86 -11.21 13.63
CA GLY A 66 -16.99 -10.30 13.89
C GLY A 66 -16.60 -8.83 14.08
N PHE A 67 -15.32 -8.47 13.92
CA PHE A 67 -14.91 -7.07 13.92
C PHE A 67 -15.31 -6.41 12.60
N LYS A 68 -15.76 -5.15 12.69
CA LYS A 68 -15.88 -4.27 11.53
C LYS A 68 -14.76 -3.25 11.60
N VAL A 69 -14.05 -3.09 10.51
CA VAL A 69 -12.91 -2.20 10.42
C VAL A 69 -13.14 -1.23 9.28
N LYS A 70 -13.20 0.06 9.60
CA LYS A 70 -13.25 1.12 8.60
C LYS A 70 -11.84 1.50 8.21
N LEU A 71 -11.58 1.51 6.90
CA LEU A 71 -10.25 1.68 6.34
C LEU A 71 -10.13 3.01 5.61
N ALA A 72 -8.99 3.65 5.74
CA ALA A 72 -8.63 4.79 4.91
C ALA A 72 -7.97 4.30 3.61
N PRO A 73 -8.24 4.95 2.47
CA PRO A 73 -7.45 4.75 1.28
C PRO A 73 -6.00 5.16 1.54
N LEU A 74 -5.07 4.54 0.82
CA LEU A 74 -3.64 4.86 0.94
C LEU A 74 -3.39 6.32 0.55
N ASP A 75 -2.73 7.05 1.43
CA ASP A 75 -2.19 8.36 1.12
C ASP A 75 -0.78 8.26 0.50
N TYR A 76 -0.27 9.37 -0.02
CA TYR A 76 1.06 9.41 -0.64
C TYR A 76 2.19 9.04 0.35
N LYS A 77 2.03 9.35 1.63
CA LYS A 77 2.96 8.95 2.69
C LYS A 77 3.02 7.43 2.82
N SER A 78 1.85 6.77 2.83
CA SER A 78 1.75 5.31 2.91
C SER A 78 2.40 4.62 1.70
N LEU A 79 2.26 5.17 0.49
CA LEU A 79 2.96 4.67 -0.70
C LEU A 79 4.49 4.70 -0.52
N THR A 80 5.02 5.79 0.04
CA THR A 80 6.46 5.89 0.34
C THR A 80 6.90 4.82 1.34
N GLN A 81 6.05 4.49 2.32
CA GLN A 81 6.32 3.39 3.27
C GLN A 81 6.33 2.03 2.57
N VAL A 82 5.42 1.78 1.62
CA VAL A 82 5.44 0.54 0.80
C VAL A 82 6.77 0.41 0.06
N GLN A 83 7.23 1.47 -0.61
CA GLN A 83 8.52 1.45 -1.32
C GLN A 83 9.70 1.20 -0.37
N THR A 84 9.68 1.79 0.82
CA THR A 84 10.71 1.55 1.85
C THR A 84 10.69 0.10 2.32
N ALA A 85 9.50 -0.49 2.52
CA ALA A 85 9.36 -1.90 2.89
C ALA A 85 9.92 -2.83 1.80
N GLN A 86 9.63 -2.55 0.53
CA GLN A 86 10.18 -3.31 -0.60
C GLN A 86 11.70 -3.22 -0.65
N PHE A 87 12.27 -2.05 -0.40
CA PHE A 87 13.72 -1.87 -0.35
C PHE A 87 14.36 -2.67 0.79
N GLU A 88 13.76 -2.69 1.99
CA GLU A 88 14.25 -3.52 3.10
C GLU A 88 14.14 -5.02 2.79
N GLN A 89 13.08 -5.46 2.11
CA GLN A 89 12.99 -6.85 1.62
C GLN A 89 14.13 -7.19 0.67
N GLN A 90 14.43 -6.32 -0.30
CA GLN A 90 15.55 -6.54 -1.23
C GLN A 90 16.89 -6.62 -0.50
N LYS A 91 17.09 -5.80 0.54
CA LYS A 91 18.30 -5.90 1.40
C LYS A 91 18.40 -7.25 2.09
N ILE A 92 17.30 -7.79 2.60
CA ILE A 92 17.26 -9.12 3.22
C ILE A 92 17.72 -10.17 2.21
N TYR A 93 17.16 -10.19 0.99
CA TYR A 93 17.56 -11.12 -0.06
C TYR A 93 19.03 -10.96 -0.45
N ALA A 94 19.49 -9.73 -0.63
CA ALA A 94 20.90 -9.46 -0.97
C ALA A 94 21.85 -9.94 0.15
N THR A 95 21.49 -9.77 1.41
CA THR A 95 22.27 -10.19 2.57
C THR A 95 22.37 -11.71 2.64
N VAL A 96 21.25 -12.43 2.46
CA VAL A 96 21.22 -13.90 2.50
C VAL A 96 22.08 -14.49 1.38
N ASN A 97 22.04 -13.90 0.19
CA ASN A 97 22.76 -14.38 -0.99
C ASN A 97 24.22 -13.89 -1.07
N ASN A 98 24.67 -13.06 -0.13
CA ASN A 98 26.04 -12.52 -0.15
C ASN A 98 27.04 -13.57 0.34
N SER A 99 27.88 -14.09 -0.55
CA SER A 99 28.89 -15.10 -0.24
C SER A 99 30.13 -14.54 0.48
N THR A 100 30.31 -13.22 0.51
CA THR A 100 31.49 -12.57 1.15
C THR A 100 31.27 -12.20 2.61
N MET A 101 30.02 -12.24 3.09
CA MET A 101 29.68 -11.93 4.47
C MET A 101 29.78 -13.17 5.37
N SER A 102 30.26 -12.98 6.59
CA SER A 102 30.20 -14.02 7.63
C SER A 102 28.76 -14.29 8.08
N GLU A 103 28.48 -15.47 8.62
CA GLU A 103 27.15 -15.84 9.12
C GLU A 103 26.66 -14.91 10.25
N ASN A 104 27.56 -14.42 11.10
CA ASN A 104 27.22 -13.47 12.16
C ASN A 104 26.80 -12.09 11.60
N GLU A 105 27.51 -11.61 10.57
CA GLU A 105 27.18 -10.36 9.90
C GLU A 105 25.83 -10.47 9.17
N LYS A 106 25.59 -11.58 8.45
CA LYS A 106 24.32 -11.87 7.80
C LYS A 106 23.18 -11.88 8.81
N SER A 107 23.32 -12.60 9.92
CA SER A 107 22.32 -12.67 10.99
C SER A 107 22.01 -11.30 11.56
N THR A 108 23.03 -10.49 11.83
CA THR A 108 22.87 -9.13 12.38
C THR A 108 22.13 -8.22 11.41
N GLN A 109 22.49 -8.23 10.13
CA GLN A 109 21.81 -7.43 9.09
C GLN A 109 20.37 -7.91 8.85
N PHE A 110 20.16 -9.23 8.83
CA PHE A 110 18.82 -9.82 8.70
C PHE A 110 17.90 -9.35 9.82
N VAL A 111 18.31 -9.49 11.07
CA VAL A 111 17.52 -9.08 12.24
C VAL A 111 17.19 -7.59 12.18
N LYS A 112 18.17 -6.75 11.80
CA LYS A 112 17.99 -5.31 11.67
C LYS A 112 16.94 -4.96 10.60
N SER A 113 17.10 -5.47 9.38
CA SER A 113 16.17 -5.19 8.27
C SER A 113 14.78 -5.78 8.53
N PHE A 114 14.71 -6.96 9.14
CA PHE A 114 13.45 -7.59 9.51
C PHE A 114 12.69 -6.77 10.56
N LYS A 115 13.38 -6.23 11.55
CA LYS A 115 12.77 -5.34 12.56
C LYS A 115 12.24 -4.05 11.94
N ILE A 116 12.99 -3.45 11.00
CA ILE A 116 12.53 -2.25 10.26
C ILE A 116 11.28 -2.58 9.45
N LEU A 117 11.30 -3.69 8.70
CA LEU A 117 10.17 -4.14 7.89
C LEU A 117 8.91 -4.37 8.73
N ASN A 118 9.03 -5.06 9.87
CA ASN A 118 7.91 -5.28 10.77
C ASN A 118 7.33 -3.97 11.31
N ASN A 119 8.19 -3.02 11.70
CA ASN A 119 7.75 -1.72 12.19
C ASN A 119 7.00 -0.93 11.11
N ILE A 120 7.48 -0.96 9.86
CA ILE A 120 6.81 -0.31 8.72
C ILE A 120 5.45 -0.95 8.48
N ASN A 121 5.37 -2.28 8.40
CA ASN A 121 4.13 -3.00 8.16
C ASN A 121 3.09 -2.75 9.27
N PHE A 122 3.54 -2.74 10.52
CA PHE A 122 2.68 -2.41 11.65
C PHE A 122 2.16 -0.96 11.60
N SER A 123 3.04 0.00 11.32
CA SER A 123 2.64 1.41 11.17
C SER A 123 1.62 1.57 10.04
N MET A 124 1.87 0.94 8.89
CA MET A 124 0.95 0.97 7.75
C MET A 124 -0.42 0.37 8.07
N LEU A 125 -0.46 -0.72 8.86
CA LEU A 125 -1.72 -1.31 9.32
C LEU A 125 -2.49 -0.31 10.18
N VAL A 126 -1.86 0.23 11.22
CA VAL A 126 -2.48 1.20 12.14
C VAL A 126 -2.94 2.47 11.41
N ASP A 127 -2.10 2.99 10.51
CA ASP A 127 -2.41 4.21 9.75
C ASP A 127 -3.60 4.01 8.79
N SER A 128 -3.77 2.80 8.25
CA SER A 128 -4.88 2.48 7.35
C SER A 128 -6.22 2.24 8.06
N ILE A 129 -6.24 2.07 9.38
CA ILE A 129 -7.48 1.89 10.15
C ILE A 129 -8.00 3.25 10.62
N VAL A 130 -9.24 3.60 10.25
CA VAL A 130 -9.94 4.81 10.72
C VAL A 130 -10.72 4.51 11.99
N GLU A 131 -11.39 3.35 12.03
CA GLU A 131 -12.30 2.98 13.09
C GLU A 131 -12.36 1.45 13.20
N ILE A 132 -12.49 0.94 14.41
CA ILE A 132 -12.73 -0.47 14.70
C ILE A 132 -14.01 -0.57 15.52
N THR A 133 -14.96 -1.39 15.06
CA THR A 133 -16.13 -1.77 15.85
C THR A 133 -15.97 -3.23 16.28
N THR A 134 -16.01 -3.47 17.58
CA THR A 134 -15.92 -4.80 18.17
C THR A 134 -17.22 -5.61 17.99
N PRO A 135 -17.23 -6.93 18.14
CA PRO A 135 -18.44 -7.75 17.99
C PRO A 135 -19.58 -7.38 18.95
N ASP A 136 -19.26 -6.83 20.10
CA ASP A 136 -20.21 -6.33 21.12
C ASP A 136 -20.68 -4.88 20.86
N GLY A 137 -20.24 -4.26 19.76
CA GLY A 137 -20.74 -2.98 19.29
C GLY A 137 -19.97 -1.75 19.79
N HIS A 138 -18.87 -1.95 20.53
CA HIS A 138 -18.00 -0.82 20.91
C HIS A 138 -17.20 -0.32 19.72
N THR A 139 -17.16 0.99 19.52
CA THR A 139 -16.46 1.64 18.43
C THR A 139 -15.29 2.46 18.93
N VAL A 140 -14.13 2.29 18.32
CA VAL A 140 -12.87 2.97 18.63
C VAL A 140 -12.35 3.64 17.37
N ALA A 141 -12.15 4.97 17.44
CA ALA A 141 -11.61 5.78 16.34
C ALA A 141 -10.33 6.55 16.74
N ASP A 142 -9.97 6.51 18.01
CA ASP A 142 -8.72 7.13 18.48
C ASP A 142 -7.50 6.32 18.03
N LYS A 143 -6.51 7.00 17.43
CA LYS A 143 -5.33 6.35 16.85
C LYS A 143 -4.44 5.64 17.87
N ASP A 144 -4.33 6.17 19.07
CA ASP A 144 -3.50 5.55 20.12
C ASP A 144 -4.20 4.29 20.64
N GLN A 145 -5.52 4.32 20.79
CA GLN A 145 -6.31 3.15 21.18
C GLN A 145 -6.33 2.08 20.05
N ILE A 146 -6.43 2.49 18.78
CA ILE A 146 -6.29 1.56 17.64
C ILE A 146 -4.93 0.89 17.65
N LYS A 147 -3.86 1.65 17.89
CA LYS A 147 -2.49 1.13 18.00
C LYS A 147 -2.34 0.17 19.16
N GLU A 148 -2.91 0.50 20.31
CA GLU A 148 -2.92 -0.37 21.49
C GLU A 148 -3.70 -1.66 21.22
N PHE A 149 -4.85 -1.57 20.59
CA PHE A 149 -5.63 -2.74 20.13
C PHE A 149 -4.80 -3.63 19.22
N CYS A 150 -4.17 -3.08 18.17
CA CYS A 150 -3.35 -3.84 17.24
C CYS A 150 -2.12 -4.48 17.89
N ASN A 151 -1.56 -3.88 18.95
CA ASN A 151 -0.45 -4.47 19.70
C ASN A 151 -0.87 -5.63 20.62
N ASN A 152 -2.07 -5.58 21.17
CA ASN A 152 -2.55 -6.52 22.19
C ASN A 152 -3.57 -7.54 21.65
N CYS A 153 -4.05 -7.34 20.43
CA CYS A 153 -5.03 -8.23 19.82
C CYS A 153 -4.42 -9.59 19.44
N ASP A 154 -5.26 -10.61 19.38
CA ASP A 154 -4.88 -11.93 18.89
C ASP A 154 -4.34 -11.83 17.45
N ALA A 155 -3.22 -12.50 17.18
CA ALA A 155 -2.59 -12.56 15.87
C ALA A 155 -3.58 -13.03 14.77
N LYS A 156 -4.55 -13.88 15.12
CA LYS A 156 -5.59 -14.32 14.20
C LYS A 156 -6.44 -13.15 13.70
N VAL A 157 -6.88 -12.26 14.59
CA VAL A 157 -7.69 -11.08 14.23
C VAL A 157 -6.87 -10.10 13.37
N ILE A 158 -5.61 -9.89 13.73
CA ILE A 158 -4.69 -9.04 12.95
C ILE A 158 -4.52 -9.59 11.53
N ASN A 159 -4.31 -10.91 11.38
CA ASN A 159 -4.18 -11.54 10.07
C ASN A 159 -5.49 -11.40 9.26
N GLU A 160 -6.65 -11.57 9.88
CA GLU A 160 -7.95 -11.37 9.21
C GLU A 160 -8.10 -9.92 8.70
N ILE A 161 -7.71 -8.93 9.49
CA ILE A 161 -7.72 -7.52 9.07
C ILE A 161 -6.75 -7.28 7.91
N GLN A 162 -5.55 -7.85 7.97
CA GLN A 162 -4.55 -7.73 6.90
C GLN A 162 -5.01 -8.40 5.59
N ASP A 163 -5.67 -9.54 5.68
CA ASP A 163 -6.24 -10.26 4.52
C ASP A 163 -7.32 -9.41 3.84
N GLU A 164 -8.22 -8.80 4.62
CA GLU A 164 -9.27 -7.92 4.07
C GLU A 164 -8.67 -6.64 3.46
N LEU A 165 -7.68 -6.03 4.12
CA LEU A 165 -6.91 -4.91 3.56
C LEU A 165 -6.26 -5.26 2.21
N SER A 166 -5.68 -6.45 2.12
CA SER A 166 -5.03 -6.91 0.88
C SER A 166 -6.03 -7.10 -0.25
N LYS A 167 -7.23 -7.61 0.04
CA LYS A 167 -8.33 -7.74 -0.93
C LYS A 167 -8.79 -6.38 -1.44
N ILE A 168 -9.03 -5.43 -0.52
CA ILE A 168 -9.45 -4.07 -0.88
C ILE A 168 -8.40 -3.40 -1.77
N ARG A 169 -7.13 -3.53 -1.42
CA ARG A 169 -6.02 -2.98 -2.22
C ARG A 169 -5.89 -3.61 -3.60
N SER A 170 -6.16 -4.92 -3.72
CA SER A 170 -6.11 -5.62 -5.01
C SER A 170 -7.29 -5.29 -5.93
N GLN A 171 -8.41 -4.84 -5.38
CA GLN A 171 -9.57 -4.39 -6.17
C GLN A 171 -9.42 -2.95 -6.68
N ALA A 172 -8.51 -2.18 -6.06
CA ALA A 172 -8.22 -0.80 -6.43
C ALA A 172 -7.06 -0.65 -7.42
N GLN A 173 -6.51 -1.76 -7.95
CA GLN A 173 -5.50 -1.83 -9.01
C GLN A 173 -6.14 -2.26 -10.33
#